data_278a1728ca3aedf75131b483ac2b12aa
#
_entry.id   278a1728ca3aedf75131b483ac2b12aa
#
_cell.length_a   1.000
_cell.length_b   1.000
_cell.length_c   1.000
_cell.angle_alpha   90.00
_cell.angle_beta   90.00
_cell.angle_gamma   90.00
#
_symmetry.space_group_name_H-M   'P 1'
#
loop_
_entity.id
_entity.type
_entity.pdbx_description
1 polymer ?
#
loop_
_entity_poly.entity_id
_entity_poly.type
_entity_poly.pdbx_seq_one_letter_code
_entity_poly.pdbx_strand_id
1 'polypeptide(L)'
;MNMKNAFLLVVAALAMACDSSPKPVVNTNASANSVQQSERTETVTAHTTENATPPIPSNTGRTKWTQSGDPIDTKAFDSAIASAEKAVKGKPDDKAAKDALVEAYLVRATALVGARQYAAALGDYRRVLKYDPENDTANEWVNQIVGIYNGMNREPPPEGQEPPPLPFKPEKQSK
;
A
#
# COMPACT_ATOMS: atom_id res chain seq x y z
N MET A 1 -23.83 -40.77 31.29
CA MET A 1 -22.53 -41.47 31.44
C MET A 1 -21.44 -40.43 31.16
N ASN A 2 -20.77 -40.02 32.25
CA ASN A 2 -19.76 -38.94 32.25
C ASN A 2 -18.43 -39.47 31.73
N MET A 3 -17.81 -38.74 30.82
CA MET A 3 -16.37 -38.89 30.62
C MET A 3 -15.71 -37.52 30.63
N LYS A 4 -15.18 -37.18 31.77
CA LYS A 4 -14.23 -36.11 32.03
C LYS A 4 -12.87 -36.57 31.51
N ASN A 5 -12.30 -35.90 30.54
CA ASN A 5 -10.88 -36.06 30.25
C ASN A 5 -10.15 -34.78 30.63
N ALA A 6 -9.44 -34.92 31.74
CA ALA A 6 -8.42 -34.03 32.20
C ALA A 6 -7.24 -34.05 31.22
N PHE A 7 -6.82 -32.93 30.69
CA PHE A 7 -5.54 -32.78 29.98
C PHE A 7 -4.56 -32.02 30.84
N LEU A 8 -3.51 -32.73 31.14
CA LEU A 8 -2.44 -32.46 32.07
C LEU A 8 -1.57 -31.26 31.55
N LEU A 9 -1.30 -30.34 32.48
CA LEU A 9 -0.28 -29.28 32.37
C LEU A 9 1.12 -29.89 32.19
N VAL A 10 1.86 -29.46 31.18
CA VAL A 10 3.31 -29.55 31.17
C VAL A 10 3.86 -28.13 30.97
N VAL A 11 4.33 -27.57 32.09
CA VAL A 11 5.15 -26.36 32.14
C VAL A 11 6.59 -26.79 31.85
N ALA A 12 7.19 -26.29 30.79
CA ALA A 12 8.63 -26.33 30.57
C ALA A 12 9.15 -24.92 30.46
N ALA A 13 9.75 -24.41 31.52
CA ALA A 13 10.52 -23.21 31.56
C ALA A 13 11.89 -23.47 30.91
N LEU A 14 12.24 -22.72 29.87
CA LEU A 14 13.62 -22.53 29.45
C LEU A 14 13.91 -21.04 29.43
N ALA A 15 14.62 -20.60 30.47
CA ALA A 15 15.33 -19.35 30.50
C ALA A 15 16.64 -19.50 29.71
N MET A 16 16.84 -18.70 28.69
CA MET A 16 18.18 -18.39 28.16
C MET A 16 18.28 -16.89 27.99
N ALA A 17 19.01 -16.28 28.93
CA ALA A 17 19.54 -14.94 28.84
C ALA A 17 20.69 -14.94 27.81
N CYS A 18 20.63 -14.07 26.83
CA CYS A 18 21.76 -13.58 26.08
C CYS A 18 21.72 -12.07 26.05
N ASP A 19 22.48 -11.51 26.99
CA ASP A 19 22.92 -10.13 27.05
C ASP A 19 23.92 -9.90 25.89
N SER A 20 23.59 -9.00 24.99
CA SER A 20 24.52 -8.48 23.99
C SER A 20 24.15 -7.04 23.69
N SER A 21 24.66 -6.14 24.52
CA SER A 21 24.70 -4.71 24.27
C SER A 21 25.64 -4.38 23.11
N PRO A 22 25.21 -3.73 22.03
CA PRO A 22 26.12 -3.11 21.08
C PRO A 22 26.56 -1.74 21.59
N LYS A 23 27.88 -1.53 21.66
CA LYS A 23 28.53 -0.27 22.00
C LYS A 23 28.29 0.79 20.92
N PRO A 24 28.12 2.08 21.27
CA PRO A 24 28.02 3.14 20.29
C PRO A 24 29.37 3.39 19.62
N VAL A 25 29.40 3.29 18.30
CA VAL A 25 30.54 3.71 17.48
C VAL A 25 30.38 5.23 17.25
N VAL A 26 31.23 5.98 17.94
CA VAL A 26 31.43 7.41 17.68
C VAL A 26 32.29 7.53 16.43
N ASN A 27 31.72 7.96 15.32
CA ASN A 27 32.46 8.30 14.12
C ASN A 27 32.71 9.82 14.08
N THR A 28 33.85 10.22 14.60
CA THR A 28 34.44 11.56 14.44
C THR A 28 35.20 11.62 13.13
N ASN A 29 34.60 12.14 12.06
CA ASN A 29 35.32 12.66 10.92
C ASN A 29 34.90 14.10 10.66
N ALA A 30 35.55 15.00 11.40
CA ALA A 30 35.67 16.38 10.98
C ALA A 30 36.78 16.43 9.93
N SER A 31 36.46 16.74 8.71
CA SER A 31 37.43 17.19 7.71
C SER A 31 36.88 18.38 6.99
N ALA A 32 37.37 19.51 7.39
CA ALA A 32 37.23 20.75 6.65
C ALA A 32 37.88 20.58 5.27
N ASN A 33 37.15 20.92 4.21
CA ASN A 33 37.84 21.22 2.97
C ASN A 33 37.21 22.46 2.31
N SER A 34 38.13 23.35 2.08
CA SER A 34 38.02 24.71 1.62
C SER A 34 37.41 24.84 0.22
N VAL A 35 36.68 25.93 0.08
CA VAL A 35 36.32 26.68 -1.12
C VAL A 35 37.36 26.57 -2.25
N GLN A 36 36.91 26.09 -3.41
CA GLN A 36 37.49 26.51 -4.70
C GLN A 36 36.34 26.76 -5.68
N GLN A 37 36.08 28.01 -5.84
CA GLN A 37 35.24 28.61 -6.87
C GLN A 37 35.99 28.46 -8.20
N SER A 38 35.45 27.65 -9.08
CA SER A 38 35.90 27.62 -10.48
C SER A 38 34.70 27.94 -11.35
N GLU A 39 34.72 29.19 -11.84
CA GLU A 39 33.83 29.60 -12.90
C GLU A 39 34.11 28.75 -14.14
N ARG A 40 33.15 27.99 -14.58
CA ARG A 40 33.15 27.36 -15.89
C ARG A 40 31.87 27.70 -16.59
N THR A 41 31.98 28.68 -17.47
CA THR A 41 31.00 29.00 -18.50
C THR A 41 30.87 27.79 -19.41
N GLU A 42 29.83 27.00 -19.28
CA GLU A 42 29.48 25.98 -20.27
C GLU A 42 28.23 26.42 -21.02
N THR A 43 28.44 26.59 -22.29
CA THR A 43 27.46 26.86 -23.33
C THR A 43 26.37 25.79 -23.31
N VAL A 44 25.16 26.18 -22.94
CA VAL A 44 23.98 25.33 -23.02
C VAL A 44 23.60 25.13 -24.47
N THR A 45 24.05 24.02 -25.05
CA THR A 45 23.50 23.55 -26.32
C THR A 45 22.15 22.90 -26.00
N ALA A 46 21.09 23.56 -26.39
CA ALA A 46 19.74 23.04 -26.28
C ALA A 46 19.60 21.83 -27.21
N HIS A 47 19.73 20.62 -26.63
CA HIS A 47 19.22 19.41 -27.27
C HIS A 47 17.71 19.36 -27.04
N THR A 48 16.97 19.84 -28.02
CA THR A 48 15.54 19.54 -28.15
C THR A 48 15.40 18.07 -28.48
N THR A 49 15.44 17.22 -27.46
CA THR A 49 14.97 15.84 -27.61
C THR A 49 13.47 15.91 -27.43
N GLU A 50 12.79 15.89 -28.54
CA GLU A 50 11.35 15.66 -28.63
C GLU A 50 11.07 14.27 -28.07
N ASN A 51 10.93 14.22 -26.73
CA ASN A 51 10.52 13.01 -26.03
C ASN A 51 9.01 12.90 -26.21
N ALA A 52 8.60 12.27 -27.32
CA ALA A 52 7.22 11.94 -27.58
C ALA A 52 6.73 11.05 -26.43
N THR A 53 6.10 11.67 -25.43
CA THR A 53 5.36 10.97 -24.40
C THR A 53 4.32 10.09 -25.08
N PRO A 54 4.33 8.75 -24.87
CA PRO A 54 3.31 7.89 -25.44
C PRO A 54 1.93 8.41 -25.05
N PRO A 55 0.94 8.41 -25.95
CA PRO A 55 -0.39 8.89 -25.61
C PRO A 55 -0.94 8.09 -24.46
N ILE A 56 -1.18 8.77 -23.33
CA ILE A 56 -1.85 8.22 -22.16
C ILE A 56 -3.23 7.77 -22.62
N PRO A 57 -3.62 6.48 -22.47
CA PRO A 57 -4.93 6.03 -22.88
C PRO A 57 -5.98 6.83 -22.12
N SER A 58 -6.84 7.51 -22.85
CA SER A 58 -7.95 8.30 -22.32
C SER A 58 -8.90 7.38 -21.57
N ASN A 59 -8.75 7.30 -20.26
CA ASN A 59 -9.69 6.59 -19.40
C ASN A 59 -10.90 7.51 -19.17
N THR A 60 -12.03 7.17 -19.77
CA THR A 60 -13.33 7.83 -19.62
C THR A 60 -13.96 7.53 -18.25
N GLY A 61 -13.30 7.95 -17.23
CA GLY A 61 -13.68 7.86 -15.82
C GLY A 61 -12.68 8.67 -14.99
N ARG A 62 -12.33 9.89 -15.49
CA ARG A 62 -11.30 10.70 -14.83
C ARG A 62 -11.76 11.18 -13.47
N THR A 63 -11.34 10.49 -12.44
CA THR A 63 -11.14 11.17 -11.17
C THR A 63 -10.03 12.22 -11.35
N LYS A 64 -10.16 13.36 -10.69
CA LYS A 64 -9.13 14.44 -10.63
C LYS A 64 -7.77 13.90 -10.22
N TRP A 65 -7.75 12.74 -9.59
CA TRP A 65 -6.59 12.12 -8.97
C TRP A 65 -5.97 11.07 -9.89
N THR A 66 -4.70 11.22 -10.20
CA THR A 66 -3.94 10.27 -10.99
C THR A 66 -3.33 9.20 -10.11
N GLN A 67 -3.38 7.96 -10.56
CA GLN A 67 -2.71 6.84 -9.93
C GLN A 67 -1.25 6.79 -10.40
N SER A 68 -0.35 6.44 -9.48
CA SER A 68 1.04 6.09 -9.77
C SER A 68 1.30 4.65 -9.32
N GLY A 69 2.44 4.10 -9.71
CA GLY A 69 2.85 2.73 -9.36
C GLY A 69 2.80 1.77 -10.54
N ASP A 70 2.99 0.51 -10.25
CA ASP A 70 3.08 -0.55 -11.25
C ASP A 70 1.70 -1.21 -11.46
N PRO A 71 1.22 -1.41 -12.70
CA PRO A 71 0.00 -2.16 -12.95
C PRO A 71 0.13 -3.61 -12.49
N ILE A 72 -0.87 -4.11 -11.76
CA ILE A 72 -0.95 -5.50 -11.32
C ILE A 72 -2.26 -6.13 -11.74
N ASP A 73 -2.29 -7.46 -11.89
CA ASP A 73 -3.54 -8.18 -12.18
C ASP A 73 -4.42 -8.23 -10.92
N THR A 74 -5.49 -7.45 -10.91
CA THR A 74 -6.44 -7.38 -9.80
C THR A 74 -7.65 -8.28 -9.95
N LYS A 75 -7.79 -9.03 -11.05
CA LYS A 75 -9.01 -9.80 -11.38
C LYS A 75 -9.47 -10.75 -10.28
N ALA A 76 -8.51 -11.45 -9.64
CA ALA A 76 -8.85 -12.38 -8.57
C ALA A 76 -9.40 -11.63 -7.35
N PHE A 77 -8.77 -10.51 -6.99
CA PHE A 77 -9.22 -9.66 -5.88
C PHE A 77 -10.59 -9.03 -6.18
N ASP A 78 -10.78 -8.51 -7.40
CA ASP A 78 -12.04 -7.90 -7.84
C ASP A 78 -13.19 -8.92 -7.77
N SER A 79 -12.94 -10.16 -8.19
CA SER A 79 -13.91 -11.25 -8.10
C SER A 79 -14.25 -11.61 -6.65
N ALA A 80 -13.26 -11.64 -5.76
CA ALA A 80 -13.48 -11.90 -4.33
C ALA A 80 -14.31 -10.78 -3.70
N ILE A 81 -13.96 -9.51 -3.97
CA ILE A 81 -14.71 -8.34 -3.48
C ILE A 81 -16.16 -8.39 -3.98
N ALA A 82 -16.37 -8.57 -5.28
CA ALA A 82 -17.73 -8.62 -5.86
C ALA A 82 -18.59 -9.74 -5.23
N SER A 83 -17.97 -10.88 -4.94
CA SER A 83 -18.66 -11.99 -4.27
C SER A 83 -19.03 -11.64 -2.83
N ALA A 84 -18.11 -11.03 -2.09
CA ALA A 84 -18.34 -10.61 -0.70
C ALA A 84 -19.36 -9.45 -0.61
N GLU A 85 -19.28 -8.45 -1.50
CA GLU A 85 -20.29 -7.37 -1.61
C GLU A 85 -21.70 -7.92 -1.85
N LYS A 86 -21.81 -8.92 -2.74
CA LYS A 86 -23.10 -9.60 -2.99
C LYS A 86 -23.61 -10.31 -1.73
N ALA A 87 -22.72 -10.94 -0.96
CA ALA A 87 -23.10 -11.60 0.29
C ALA A 87 -23.61 -10.59 1.33
N VAL A 88 -22.88 -9.49 1.53
CA VAL A 88 -23.30 -8.40 2.44
C VAL A 88 -24.60 -7.76 1.99
N LYS A 89 -24.79 -7.53 0.68
CA LYS A 89 -26.05 -6.99 0.15
C LYS A 89 -27.24 -7.93 0.40
N GLY A 90 -27.03 -9.24 0.30
CA GLY A 90 -28.04 -10.25 0.60
C GLY A 90 -28.35 -10.44 2.08
N LYS A 91 -27.34 -10.19 2.94
CA LYS A 91 -27.43 -10.34 4.40
C LYS A 91 -26.66 -9.22 5.10
N PRO A 92 -27.23 -8.01 5.18
CA PRO A 92 -26.50 -6.85 5.67
C PRO A 92 -26.07 -6.91 7.15
N ASP A 93 -26.74 -7.75 7.95
CA ASP A 93 -26.43 -7.93 9.38
C ASP A 93 -25.55 -9.16 9.66
N ASP A 94 -25.21 -9.94 8.63
CA ASP A 94 -24.37 -11.11 8.78
C ASP A 94 -22.90 -10.68 9.00
N LYS A 95 -22.41 -10.93 10.22
CA LYS A 95 -21.03 -10.61 10.58
C LYS A 95 -20.02 -11.33 9.70
N ALA A 96 -20.23 -12.60 9.39
CA ALA A 96 -19.30 -13.38 8.58
C ALA A 96 -19.20 -12.83 7.16
N ALA A 97 -20.30 -12.34 6.58
CA ALA A 97 -20.30 -11.69 5.27
C ALA A 97 -19.52 -10.38 5.31
N LYS A 98 -19.67 -9.57 6.38
CA LYS A 98 -18.90 -8.33 6.57
C LYS A 98 -17.41 -8.62 6.76
N ASP A 99 -17.06 -9.59 7.59
CA ASP A 99 -15.67 -9.98 7.82
C ASP A 99 -15.01 -10.46 6.52
N ALA A 100 -15.70 -11.23 5.70
CA ALA A 100 -15.21 -11.66 4.39
C ALA A 100 -14.98 -10.49 3.43
N LEU A 101 -15.84 -9.47 3.48
CA LEU A 101 -15.67 -8.27 2.66
C LEU A 101 -14.49 -7.41 3.14
N VAL A 102 -14.34 -7.26 4.45
CA VAL A 102 -13.18 -6.60 5.07
C VAL A 102 -11.89 -7.26 4.61
N GLU A 103 -11.81 -8.59 4.71
CA GLU A 103 -10.64 -9.36 4.29
C GLU A 103 -10.35 -9.18 2.79
N ALA A 104 -11.37 -9.27 1.94
CA ALA A 104 -11.20 -9.10 0.50
C ALA A 104 -10.64 -7.71 0.12
N TYR A 105 -11.09 -6.66 0.78
CA TYR A 105 -10.52 -5.31 0.59
C TYR A 105 -9.10 -5.21 1.14
N LEU A 106 -8.79 -5.76 2.33
CA LEU A 106 -7.46 -5.74 2.92
C LEU A 106 -6.43 -6.41 2.01
N VAL A 107 -6.77 -7.57 1.46
CA VAL A 107 -5.88 -8.32 0.57
C VAL A 107 -5.57 -7.52 -0.70
N ARG A 108 -6.58 -6.90 -1.34
CA ARG A 108 -6.34 -6.06 -2.52
C ARG A 108 -5.57 -4.80 -2.17
N ALA A 109 -5.91 -4.12 -1.08
CA ALA A 109 -5.21 -2.92 -0.62
C ALA A 109 -3.72 -3.19 -0.39
N THR A 110 -3.38 -4.30 0.27
CA THR A 110 -1.99 -4.72 0.48
C THR A 110 -1.24 -4.96 -0.82
N ALA A 111 -1.86 -5.64 -1.79
CA ALA A 111 -1.27 -5.85 -3.11
C ALA A 111 -1.04 -4.51 -3.85
N LEU A 112 -1.98 -3.57 -3.74
CA LEU A 112 -1.88 -2.24 -4.34
C LEU A 112 -0.78 -1.39 -3.69
N VAL A 113 -0.60 -1.48 -2.36
CA VAL A 113 0.53 -0.85 -1.67
C VAL A 113 1.86 -1.40 -2.18
N GLY A 114 1.98 -2.73 -2.30
CA GLY A 114 3.17 -3.38 -2.87
C GLY A 114 3.49 -2.90 -4.29
N ALA A 115 2.46 -2.60 -5.07
CA ALA A 115 2.57 -2.01 -6.41
C ALA A 115 2.69 -0.48 -6.40
N ARG A 116 2.80 0.17 -5.26
CA ARG A 116 2.87 1.64 -5.10
C ARG A 116 1.64 2.39 -5.62
N GLN A 117 0.51 1.71 -5.75
CA GLN A 117 -0.77 2.28 -6.16
C GLN A 117 -1.51 2.84 -4.93
N TYR A 118 -0.89 3.81 -4.26
CA TYR A 118 -1.36 4.30 -2.96
C TYR A 118 -2.76 4.93 -3.00
N ALA A 119 -3.13 5.60 -4.09
CA ALA A 119 -4.45 6.23 -4.18
C ALA A 119 -5.58 5.18 -4.23
N ALA A 120 -5.41 4.09 -4.97
CA ALA A 120 -6.39 3.01 -5.00
C ALA A 120 -6.41 2.21 -3.69
N ALA A 121 -5.22 1.94 -3.11
CA ALA A 121 -5.09 1.29 -1.81
C ALA A 121 -5.81 2.07 -0.70
N LEU A 122 -5.67 3.41 -0.69
CA LEU A 122 -6.37 4.28 0.25
C LEU A 122 -7.89 4.08 0.19
N GLY A 123 -8.44 3.96 -1.02
CA GLY A 123 -9.88 3.70 -1.20
C GLY A 123 -10.32 2.36 -0.60
N ASP A 124 -9.52 1.32 -0.76
CA ASP A 124 -9.85 0.01 -0.20
C ASP A 124 -9.74 0.01 1.33
N TYR A 125 -8.68 0.60 1.92
CA TYR A 125 -8.58 0.71 3.38
C TYR A 125 -9.72 1.54 3.98
N ARG A 126 -10.15 2.61 3.34
CA ARG A 126 -11.34 3.37 3.78
C ARG A 126 -12.61 2.53 3.72
N ARG A 127 -12.76 1.66 2.70
CA ARG A 127 -13.89 0.70 2.63
C ARG A 127 -13.83 -0.31 3.76
N VAL A 128 -12.64 -0.79 4.15
CA VAL A 128 -12.47 -1.62 5.35
C VAL A 128 -13.02 -0.90 6.58
N LEU A 129 -12.59 0.35 6.82
CA LEU A 129 -13.01 1.13 7.98
C LEU A 129 -14.51 1.44 8.01
N LYS A 130 -15.18 1.37 6.88
CA LYS A 130 -16.65 1.49 6.82
C LYS A 130 -17.38 0.31 7.46
N TYR A 131 -16.80 -0.89 7.40
CA TYR A 131 -17.37 -2.12 7.95
C TYR A 131 -16.74 -2.51 9.29
N ASP A 132 -15.50 -2.13 9.51
CA ASP A 132 -14.71 -2.36 10.72
C ASP A 132 -13.90 -1.12 11.06
N PRO A 133 -14.51 -0.12 11.77
CA PRO A 133 -13.86 1.15 12.07
C PRO A 133 -12.61 1.03 12.98
N GLU A 134 -12.51 -0.04 13.73
CA GLU A 134 -11.40 -0.30 14.66
C GLU A 134 -10.31 -1.18 14.04
N ASN A 135 -10.35 -1.43 12.74
CA ASN A 135 -9.34 -2.22 12.07
C ASN A 135 -7.96 -1.53 12.11
N ASP A 136 -7.08 -2.04 12.95
CA ASP A 136 -5.74 -1.46 13.16
C ASP A 136 -4.94 -1.35 11.86
N THR A 137 -4.93 -2.41 11.05
CA THR A 137 -4.21 -2.43 9.78
C THR A 137 -4.69 -1.35 8.82
N ALA A 138 -6.00 -1.18 8.69
CA ALA A 138 -6.56 -0.18 7.80
C ALA A 138 -6.31 1.24 8.32
N ASN A 139 -6.45 1.47 9.62
CA ASN A 139 -6.15 2.76 10.25
C ASN A 139 -4.68 3.15 10.08
N GLU A 140 -3.77 2.22 10.30
CA GLU A 140 -2.34 2.44 10.11
C GLU A 140 -2.01 2.82 8.67
N TRP A 141 -2.49 2.05 7.69
CA TRP A 141 -2.20 2.31 6.28
C TRP A 141 -2.85 3.59 5.76
N VAL A 142 -4.07 3.94 6.19
CA VAL A 142 -4.67 5.24 5.86
C VAL A 142 -3.77 6.38 6.32
N ASN A 143 -3.30 6.33 7.58
CA ASN A 143 -2.40 7.35 8.13
C ASN A 143 -1.06 7.39 7.39
N GLN A 144 -0.46 6.25 7.07
CA GLN A 144 0.80 6.19 6.32
C GLN A 144 0.65 6.77 4.92
N ILE A 145 -0.41 6.40 4.18
CA ILE A 145 -0.64 6.90 2.83
C ILE A 145 -0.89 8.41 2.85
N VAL A 146 -1.71 8.90 3.78
CA VAL A 146 -1.92 10.35 3.97
C VAL A 146 -0.59 11.05 4.29
N GLY A 147 0.24 10.45 5.14
CA GLY A 147 1.59 10.93 5.45
C GLY A 147 2.49 11.02 4.22
N ILE A 148 2.44 10.03 3.33
CA ILE A 148 3.17 10.04 2.05
C ILE A 148 2.72 11.23 1.18
N TYR A 149 1.41 11.46 1.04
CA TYR A 149 0.89 12.60 0.28
C TYR A 149 1.34 13.93 0.86
N ASN A 150 1.24 14.09 2.19
CA ASN A 150 1.68 15.30 2.90
C ASN A 150 3.18 15.54 2.73
N GLY A 151 4.01 14.48 2.79
CA GLY A 151 5.45 14.57 2.56
C GLY A 151 5.82 14.99 1.14
N MET A 152 4.95 14.73 0.17
CA MET A 152 5.08 15.22 -1.21
C MET A 152 4.45 16.60 -1.44
N ASN A 153 3.94 17.25 -0.41
CA ASN A 153 3.16 18.49 -0.49
C ASN A 153 1.95 18.38 -1.46
N ARG A 154 1.24 17.24 -1.40
CA ARG A 154 0.06 16.94 -2.20
C ARG A 154 -1.10 16.54 -1.30
N GLU A 155 -2.32 16.85 -1.71
CA GLU A 155 -3.53 16.38 -1.03
C GLU A 155 -3.82 14.93 -1.46
N PRO A 156 -4.18 14.04 -0.50
CA PRO A 156 -4.69 12.72 -0.85
C PRO A 156 -6.07 12.81 -1.49
N PRO A 157 -6.49 11.82 -2.29
CA PRO A 157 -7.87 11.76 -2.79
C PRO A 157 -8.86 11.83 -1.64
N PRO A 158 -9.92 12.65 -1.74
CA PRO A 158 -11.04 12.61 -0.80
C PRO A 158 -11.73 11.24 -0.85
N GLU A 159 -12.42 10.88 0.23
CA GLU A 159 -13.18 9.63 0.28
C GLU A 159 -14.22 9.56 -0.84
N GLY A 160 -14.25 8.43 -1.53
CA GLY A 160 -15.12 8.18 -2.68
C GLY A 160 -14.63 8.78 -4.01
N GLN A 161 -13.47 9.48 -4.01
CA GLN A 161 -12.85 10.02 -5.23
C GLN A 161 -11.52 9.33 -5.57
N GLU A 162 -11.21 8.26 -4.86
CA GLU A 162 -10.00 7.49 -5.13
C GLU A 162 -10.08 6.87 -6.52
N PRO A 163 -8.98 6.93 -7.31
CA PRO A 163 -8.95 6.31 -8.61
C PRO A 163 -8.97 4.79 -8.50
N PRO A 164 -9.50 4.07 -9.49
CA PRO A 164 -9.42 2.62 -9.55
C PRO A 164 -7.97 2.16 -9.71
N PRO A 165 -7.66 0.88 -9.45
CA PRO A 165 -6.37 0.31 -9.78
C PRO A 165 -5.96 0.53 -11.24
N LEU A 166 -4.66 0.63 -11.50
CA LEU A 166 -4.14 0.78 -12.86
C LEU A 166 -4.51 -0.44 -13.72
N PRO A 167 -4.92 -0.22 -14.97
CA PRO A 167 -5.30 -1.31 -15.85
C PRO A 167 -4.09 -2.20 -16.18
N PHE A 168 -4.19 -3.46 -15.82
CA PHE A 168 -3.16 -4.46 -16.13
C PHE A 168 -3.32 -4.98 -17.55
N LYS A 169 -2.24 -4.97 -18.31
CA LYS A 169 -2.16 -5.60 -19.64
C LYS A 169 -1.10 -6.70 -19.55
N PRO A 170 -1.48 -7.97 -19.66
CA PRO A 170 -0.49 -9.04 -19.71
C PRO A 170 0.40 -8.85 -20.94
N GLU A 171 1.71 -8.95 -20.73
CA GLU A 171 2.68 -8.91 -21.81
C GLU A 171 2.41 -10.10 -22.75
N LYS A 172 2.22 -9.83 -24.03
CA LYS A 172 2.08 -10.92 -25.02
C LYS A 172 3.43 -11.62 -25.08
N GLN A 173 3.50 -12.84 -24.54
CA GLN A 173 4.66 -13.70 -24.78
C GLN A 173 4.81 -13.86 -26.30
N SER A 174 5.82 -13.22 -26.85
CA SER A 174 6.26 -13.47 -28.22
C SER A 174 6.82 -14.90 -28.27
N LYS A 175 6.12 -15.78 -29.00
CA LYS A 175 6.61 -17.14 -29.32
C LYS A 175 7.75 -17.03 -30.30
#